data_adb47c5f5fc220feedd34440ee9bb9ba
#
_entry.id   adb47c5f5fc220feedd34440ee9bb9ba
#
_cell.length_a   1.000
_cell.length_b   1.000
_cell.length_c   1.000
_cell.angle_alpha   90.00
_cell.angle_beta   90.00
_cell.angle_gamma   90.00
#
_symmetry.space_group_name_H-M   'P 1'
#
loop_
_entity.id
_entity.type
_entity.pdbx_description
1 polymer ?
#
loop_
_entity_poly.entity_id
_entity_poly.type
_entity_poly.pdbx_seq_one_letter_code
_entity_poly.pdbx_strand_id
1 'polypeptide(L)'
;MVPSMYRSSQPAGRVAWTTRPARSSLRCVSTAQVVLPGSTATVVGLAALGVVAFNAGWLVVRHLTVMAHEGAHALTGLVLFRPAHGIRLRSDATGGTDISPATGLRGVPIALSGYLGPSAFGLGAAKLIELRYTPAVLYVVLFLLAVLLVGLRWSFGVISVLVAAGVVSGIAWFTPMHVQVISAYAVTWLLLLSGVRRVVEVGLRSDDGIRLRGITGLPHALWFLFWLAATLAAAAEGARLLVLHA
;
A
#
# COMPACT_ATOMS: atom_id res chain seq x y z
N MET A 1 55.74 -26.28 -75.90
CA MET A 1 55.52 -26.91 -74.55
C MET A 1 54.34 -26.25 -73.98
N VAL A 2 53.15 -26.88 -73.95
CA VAL A 2 51.90 -26.33 -73.50
C VAL A 2 51.53 -27.05 -72.21
N PRO A 3 51.31 -26.36 -71.12
CA PRO A 3 50.80 -27.02 -69.91
C PRO A 3 49.29 -27.21 -69.99
N SER A 4 48.85 -28.42 -69.76
CA SER A 4 47.48 -28.87 -69.73
C SER A 4 46.63 -28.22 -68.64
N MET A 5 45.45 -27.67 -69.02
CA MET A 5 44.41 -27.26 -68.11
C MET A 5 43.74 -28.48 -67.59
N TYR A 6 43.81 -28.69 -66.25
CA TYR A 6 43.00 -29.66 -65.53
C TYR A 6 41.74 -28.95 -65.09
N ARG A 7 40.60 -29.29 -65.67
CA ARG A 7 39.30 -28.77 -65.36
C ARG A 7 38.67 -29.72 -64.32
N SER A 8 38.70 -29.35 -63.03
CA SER A 8 37.96 -30.07 -62.01
C SER A 8 36.50 -29.61 -62.05
N SER A 9 35.60 -30.50 -62.44
CA SER A 9 34.17 -30.35 -62.37
C SER A 9 33.71 -30.51 -60.90
N GLN A 10 33.35 -29.41 -60.25
CA GLN A 10 32.66 -29.46 -59.04
C GLN A 10 31.12 -29.67 -59.29
N PRO A 11 30.43 -30.58 -58.55
CA PRO A 11 29.02 -30.74 -58.71
C PRO A 11 28.29 -29.56 -58.03
N ALA A 12 27.22 -29.09 -58.64
CA ALA A 12 26.35 -28.01 -58.19
C ALA A 12 25.86 -28.24 -56.78
N GLY A 13 26.45 -27.55 -55.81
CA GLY A 13 26.00 -27.53 -54.44
C GLY A 13 24.65 -26.85 -54.33
N ARG A 14 23.64 -27.56 -53.88
CA ARG A 14 22.35 -26.99 -53.47
C ARG A 14 22.61 -25.95 -52.37
N VAL A 15 22.31 -24.70 -52.67
CA VAL A 15 22.23 -23.65 -51.66
C VAL A 15 21.04 -23.96 -50.76
N ALA A 16 21.30 -24.65 -49.64
CA ALA A 16 20.33 -24.82 -48.61
C ALA A 16 20.10 -23.47 -47.93
N TRP A 17 19.03 -22.78 -48.28
CA TRP A 17 18.52 -21.64 -47.54
C TRP A 17 18.03 -22.15 -46.21
N THR A 18 18.92 -22.28 -45.22
CA THR A 18 18.48 -22.38 -43.81
C THR A 18 17.96 -21.02 -43.41
N THR A 19 16.67 -20.82 -43.59
CA THR A 19 15.96 -19.77 -42.85
C THR A 19 16.10 -20.09 -41.39
N ARG A 20 17.15 -19.56 -40.72
CA ARG A 20 17.11 -19.45 -39.27
C ARG A 20 15.86 -18.63 -38.96
N PRO A 21 14.89 -19.19 -38.25
CA PRO A 21 13.85 -18.33 -37.73
C PRO A 21 14.57 -17.27 -36.90
N ALA A 22 14.40 -16.00 -37.28
CA ALA A 22 14.72 -14.91 -36.41
C ALA A 22 14.03 -15.27 -35.09
N ARG A 23 14.80 -15.74 -34.10
CA ARG A 23 14.34 -15.73 -32.72
C ARG A 23 14.11 -14.26 -32.44
N SER A 24 12.88 -13.82 -32.74
CA SER A 24 12.30 -12.73 -32.03
C SER A 24 12.47 -13.12 -30.56
N SER A 25 13.56 -12.64 -29.95
CA SER A 25 13.62 -12.50 -28.52
C SER A 25 12.48 -11.52 -28.17
N LEU A 26 11.24 -12.02 -28.21
CA LEU A 26 10.30 -11.59 -27.23
C LEU A 26 11.05 -11.83 -25.93
N ARG A 27 11.85 -10.83 -25.49
CA ARG A 27 12.11 -10.67 -24.11
C ARG A 27 10.71 -10.70 -23.51
N CYS A 28 10.28 -11.87 -23.07
CA CYS A 28 9.43 -11.95 -21.93
C CYS A 28 10.18 -11.01 -20.99
N VAL A 29 9.73 -9.77 -20.90
CA VAL A 29 10.05 -8.92 -19.78
C VAL A 29 9.46 -9.71 -18.64
N SER A 30 10.26 -10.65 -18.13
CA SER A 30 10.09 -11.18 -16.82
C SER A 30 9.95 -9.91 -16.02
N THR A 31 8.73 -9.62 -15.61
CA THR A 31 8.45 -8.70 -14.54
C THR A 31 9.11 -9.34 -13.33
N ALA A 32 10.44 -9.37 -13.35
CA ALA A 32 11.25 -9.74 -12.23
C ALA A 32 10.88 -8.71 -11.17
N GLN A 33 10.00 -9.14 -10.32
CA GLN A 33 9.39 -8.37 -9.28
C GLN A 33 10.52 -7.96 -8.37
N VAL A 34 10.97 -6.71 -8.56
CA VAL A 34 12.15 -6.19 -7.89
C VAL A 34 11.76 -6.00 -6.43
N VAL A 35 12.39 -6.78 -5.59
CA VAL A 35 12.32 -6.64 -4.13
C VAL A 35 13.61 -5.95 -3.70
N LEU A 36 13.52 -5.01 -2.76
CA LEU A 36 14.71 -4.35 -2.23
C LEU A 36 15.52 -5.32 -1.37
N PRO A 37 16.86 -5.28 -1.42
CA PRO A 37 17.69 -5.95 -0.43
C PRO A 37 17.29 -5.55 0.99
N GLY A 38 17.34 -6.48 1.95
CA GLY A 38 16.90 -6.24 3.33
C GLY A 38 17.57 -5.02 3.98
N SER A 39 18.85 -4.74 3.65
CA SER A 39 19.54 -3.52 4.08
C SER A 39 18.89 -2.24 3.54
N THR A 40 18.51 -2.22 2.27
CA THR A 40 17.83 -1.08 1.65
C THR A 40 16.42 -0.92 2.20
N ALA A 41 15.68 -2.04 2.39
CA ALA A 41 14.37 -2.04 3.02
C ALA A 41 14.41 -1.47 4.44
N THR A 42 15.47 -1.81 5.20
CA THR A 42 15.73 -1.25 6.54
C THR A 42 15.99 0.27 6.48
N VAL A 43 16.81 0.74 5.55
CA VAL A 43 17.07 2.18 5.38
C VAL A 43 15.79 2.94 5.07
N VAL A 44 14.95 2.42 4.17
CA VAL A 44 13.63 3.02 3.87
C VAL A 44 12.75 3.02 5.12
N GLY A 45 12.77 1.94 5.92
CA GLY A 45 12.04 1.86 7.18
C GLY A 45 12.51 2.88 8.22
N LEU A 46 13.82 3.05 8.38
CA LEU A 46 14.39 4.06 9.27
C LEU A 46 14.07 5.48 8.82
N ALA A 47 14.11 5.76 7.52
CA ALA A 47 13.67 7.04 6.97
C ALA A 47 12.18 7.29 7.24
N ALA A 48 11.32 6.30 7.03
CA ALA A 48 9.90 6.38 7.35
C ALA A 48 9.66 6.60 8.85
N LEU A 49 10.42 5.90 9.71
CA LEU A 49 10.38 6.10 11.16
C LEU A 49 10.76 7.54 11.53
N GLY A 50 11.81 8.09 10.92
CA GLY A 50 12.18 9.48 11.10
C GLY A 50 11.04 10.43 10.72
N VAL A 51 10.44 10.25 9.52
CA VAL A 51 9.31 11.07 9.06
C VAL A 51 8.12 10.96 10.02
N VAL A 52 7.80 9.74 10.50
CA VAL A 52 6.71 9.53 11.45
C VAL A 52 7.06 10.05 12.84
N ALA A 53 8.29 9.95 13.32
CA ALA A 53 8.71 10.38 14.66
C ALA A 53 8.78 11.90 14.81
N PHE A 54 9.24 12.63 13.79
CA PHE A 54 9.37 14.08 13.85
C PHE A 54 8.06 14.78 13.49
N ASN A 55 7.74 15.87 14.23
CA ASN A 55 6.46 16.56 14.09
C ASN A 55 6.21 17.12 12.67
N ALA A 56 7.26 17.66 12.01
CA ALA A 56 7.12 18.22 10.67
C ALA A 56 6.67 17.15 9.64
N GLY A 57 7.29 15.96 9.67
CA GLY A 57 6.89 14.85 8.82
C GLY A 57 5.51 14.31 9.19
N TRP A 58 5.23 14.23 10.49
CA TRP A 58 3.94 13.79 10.99
C TRP A 58 2.78 14.65 10.52
N LEU A 59 2.94 15.97 10.41
CA LEU A 59 1.89 16.85 9.89
C LEU A 59 1.40 16.44 8.50
N VAL A 60 2.26 15.88 7.68
CA VAL A 60 1.90 15.36 6.35
C VAL A 60 1.34 13.94 6.45
N VAL A 61 2.06 13.04 7.11
CA VAL A 61 1.71 11.61 7.18
C VAL A 61 0.39 11.38 7.92
N ARG A 62 0.05 12.18 8.91
CA ARG A 62 -1.21 12.04 9.64
C ARG A 62 -2.44 12.20 8.74
N HIS A 63 -2.39 12.98 7.64
CA HIS A 63 -3.48 13.07 6.68
C HIS A 63 -3.70 11.73 5.95
N LEU A 64 -2.60 11.09 5.50
CA LEU A 64 -2.66 9.74 4.91
C LEU A 64 -3.18 8.72 5.92
N THR A 65 -2.76 8.84 7.18
CA THR A 65 -3.21 7.96 8.26
C THR A 65 -4.71 8.12 8.52
N VAL A 66 -5.24 9.35 8.51
CA VAL A 66 -6.68 9.60 8.66
C VAL A 66 -7.45 9.11 7.45
N MET A 67 -6.94 9.27 6.22
CA MET A 67 -7.56 8.68 5.02
C MET A 67 -7.68 7.16 5.15
N ALA A 68 -6.63 6.49 5.63
CA ALA A 68 -6.65 5.04 5.83
C ALA A 68 -7.60 4.64 6.97
N HIS A 69 -7.70 5.44 8.04
CA HIS A 69 -8.61 5.25 9.16
C HIS A 69 -10.09 5.34 8.71
N GLU A 70 -10.46 6.45 8.08
CA GLU A 70 -11.84 6.64 7.59
C GLU A 70 -12.18 5.64 6.47
N GLY A 71 -11.22 5.34 5.61
CA GLY A 71 -11.36 4.31 4.58
C GLY A 71 -11.62 2.93 5.16
N ALA A 72 -10.98 2.59 6.29
CA ALA A 72 -11.21 1.32 6.98
C ALA A 72 -12.62 1.23 7.58
N HIS A 73 -13.13 2.31 8.19
CA HIS A 73 -14.52 2.38 8.63
C HIS A 73 -15.49 2.16 7.47
N ALA A 74 -15.28 2.87 6.36
CA ALA A 74 -16.13 2.77 5.18
C ALA A 74 -16.10 1.37 4.56
N LEU A 75 -14.91 0.78 4.42
CA LEU A 75 -14.74 -0.57 3.89
C LEU A 75 -15.40 -1.62 4.79
N THR A 76 -15.19 -1.52 6.10
CA THR A 76 -15.82 -2.44 7.07
C THR A 76 -17.34 -2.28 7.07
N GLY A 77 -17.83 -1.03 6.98
CA GLY A 77 -19.26 -0.76 6.82
C GLY A 77 -19.82 -1.41 5.55
N LEU A 78 -19.12 -1.29 4.44
CA LEU A 78 -19.53 -1.91 3.17
C LEU A 78 -19.60 -3.44 3.27
N VAL A 79 -18.58 -4.08 3.86
CA VAL A 79 -18.54 -5.54 4.06
C VAL A 79 -19.69 -6.01 4.97
N LEU A 80 -20.11 -5.19 5.91
CA LEU A 80 -21.22 -5.48 6.81
C LEU A 80 -22.60 -5.04 6.26
N PHE A 81 -22.66 -4.71 4.95
CA PHE A 81 -23.86 -4.21 4.28
C PHE A 81 -24.41 -2.92 4.91
N ARG A 82 -23.52 -2.07 5.40
CA ARG A 82 -23.81 -0.76 6.00
C ARG A 82 -22.90 0.31 5.36
N PRO A 83 -23.17 0.69 4.11
CA PRO A 83 -22.34 1.65 3.41
C PRO A 83 -22.29 2.98 4.15
N ALA A 84 -21.15 3.64 4.06
CA ALA A 84 -20.99 5.00 4.57
C ALA A 84 -21.85 5.97 3.75
N HIS A 85 -22.57 6.86 4.44
CA HIS A 85 -23.40 7.91 3.80
C HIS A 85 -22.63 9.19 3.54
N GLY A 86 -21.42 9.30 4.05
CA GLY A 86 -20.52 10.41 3.82
C GLY A 86 -19.25 10.31 4.66
N ILE A 87 -18.14 10.64 4.05
CA ILE A 87 -16.83 10.73 4.70
C ILE A 87 -16.42 12.20 4.70
N ARG A 88 -15.92 12.67 5.81
CA ARG A 88 -15.40 14.04 5.99
C ARG A 88 -13.96 13.98 6.41
N LEU A 89 -13.10 14.67 5.71
CA LEU A 89 -11.69 14.88 6.07
C LEU A 89 -11.45 16.38 6.21
N ARG A 90 -10.78 16.78 7.27
CA ARG A 90 -10.52 18.20 7.60
C ARG A 90 -9.03 18.52 7.46
N SER A 91 -8.74 19.80 7.34
CA SER A 91 -7.37 20.32 7.21
C SER A 91 -6.52 20.15 8.47
N ASP A 92 -7.14 19.96 9.63
CA ASP A 92 -6.48 19.66 10.90
C ASP A 92 -6.12 18.17 11.07
N ALA A 93 -6.29 17.38 10.00
CA ALA A 93 -6.14 15.92 10.01
C ALA A 93 -7.05 15.23 11.03
N THR A 94 -8.28 15.72 11.16
CA THR A 94 -9.40 15.00 11.76
C THR A 94 -10.32 14.51 10.66
N GLY A 95 -11.07 13.44 10.93
CA GLY A 95 -12.00 12.84 9.99
C GLY A 95 -13.25 12.36 10.70
N GLY A 96 -14.20 11.89 9.90
CA GLY A 96 -15.39 11.23 10.40
C GLY A 96 -16.14 10.56 9.27
N THR A 97 -16.54 9.33 9.51
CA THR A 97 -17.33 8.53 8.58
C THR A 97 -18.74 8.35 9.13
N ASP A 98 -19.71 8.89 8.40
CA ASP A 98 -21.12 8.75 8.74
C ASP A 98 -21.62 7.38 8.22
N ILE A 99 -21.77 6.43 9.11
CA ILE A 99 -22.31 5.10 8.81
C ILE A 99 -23.67 4.99 9.50
N SER A 100 -24.65 4.36 8.84
CA SER A 100 -25.95 4.05 9.48
C SER A 100 -25.73 3.41 10.84
N PRO A 101 -26.45 3.86 11.89
CA PRO A 101 -26.22 3.38 13.24
C PRO A 101 -26.23 1.86 13.29
N ALA A 102 -25.07 1.27 13.54
CA ALA A 102 -24.98 -0.13 13.87
C ALA A 102 -25.39 -0.26 15.33
N THR A 103 -26.62 -0.68 15.56
CA THR A 103 -27.10 -0.99 16.90
C THR A 103 -26.46 -2.30 17.38
N GLY A 104 -26.08 -2.34 18.63
CA GLY A 104 -25.51 -3.51 19.27
C GLY A 104 -24.13 -3.93 18.72
N LEU A 105 -23.79 -5.21 18.88
CA LEU A 105 -22.45 -5.75 18.61
C LEU A 105 -21.95 -5.58 17.17
N ARG A 106 -22.83 -5.37 16.19
CA ARG A 106 -22.44 -5.09 14.78
C ARG A 106 -21.67 -3.76 14.62
N GLY A 107 -21.77 -2.85 15.57
CA GLY A 107 -21.00 -1.62 15.60
C GLY A 107 -19.53 -1.81 16.02
N VAL A 108 -19.22 -2.92 16.70
CA VAL A 108 -17.88 -3.20 17.22
C VAL A 108 -16.83 -3.32 16.11
N PRO A 109 -16.97 -4.17 15.06
CA PRO A 109 -15.96 -4.28 14.02
C PRO A 109 -15.78 -2.96 13.25
N ILE A 110 -16.84 -2.16 13.08
CA ILE A 110 -16.73 -0.85 12.42
C ILE A 110 -15.88 0.08 13.28
N ALA A 111 -16.18 0.22 14.57
CA ALA A 111 -15.42 1.10 15.46
C ALA A 111 -13.96 0.61 15.68
N LEU A 112 -13.72 -0.70 15.64
CA LEU A 112 -12.36 -1.25 15.72
C LEU A 112 -11.53 -0.94 14.49
N SER A 113 -12.14 -0.96 13.30
CA SER A 113 -11.43 -0.92 12.02
C SER A 113 -10.65 0.37 11.80
N GLY A 114 -11.08 1.51 12.31
CA GLY A 114 -10.41 2.79 12.10
C GLY A 114 -8.94 2.76 12.53
N TYR A 115 -8.68 2.46 13.80
CA TYR A 115 -7.30 2.43 14.31
C TYR A 115 -6.50 1.23 13.83
N LEU A 116 -7.13 0.12 13.46
CA LEU A 116 -6.45 -1.02 12.85
C LEU A 116 -6.14 -0.81 11.37
N GLY A 117 -6.93 0.04 10.69
CA GLY A 117 -6.91 0.23 9.24
C GLY A 117 -5.53 0.51 8.65
N PRO A 118 -4.83 1.58 9.09
CA PRO A 118 -3.51 1.89 8.56
C PRO A 118 -2.54 0.72 8.67
N SER A 119 -2.48 0.08 9.85
CA SER A 119 -1.59 -1.07 10.09
C SER A 119 -2.02 -2.31 9.30
N ALA A 120 -3.32 -2.56 9.14
CA ALA A 120 -3.84 -3.67 8.34
C ALA A 120 -3.52 -3.48 6.84
N PHE A 121 -3.69 -2.26 6.31
CA PHE A 121 -3.32 -1.95 4.93
C PHE A 121 -1.80 -2.04 4.73
N GLY A 122 -1.01 -1.57 5.70
CA GLY A 122 0.44 -1.71 5.70
C GLY A 122 0.88 -3.17 5.70
N LEU A 123 0.27 -4.01 6.54
CA LEU A 123 0.57 -5.44 6.60
C LEU A 123 0.17 -6.16 5.31
N GLY A 124 -1.00 -5.83 4.74
CA GLY A 124 -1.42 -6.32 3.43
C GLY A 124 -0.44 -5.94 2.31
N ALA A 125 0.05 -4.70 2.31
CA ALA A 125 1.07 -4.24 1.38
C ALA A 125 2.41 -4.97 1.58
N ALA A 126 2.86 -5.18 2.83
CA ALA A 126 4.05 -5.97 3.13
C ALA A 126 3.92 -7.41 2.62
N LYS A 127 2.72 -8.01 2.74
CA LYS A 127 2.45 -9.34 2.20
C LYS A 127 2.49 -9.39 0.66
N LEU A 128 1.99 -8.36 -0.01
CA LEU A 128 2.11 -8.25 -1.48
C LEU A 128 3.58 -8.14 -1.91
N ILE A 129 4.40 -7.42 -1.16
CA ILE A 129 5.84 -7.28 -1.43
C ILE A 129 6.54 -8.64 -1.24
N GLU A 130 6.28 -9.35 -0.15
CA GLU A 130 6.80 -10.71 0.11
C GLU A 130 6.43 -11.67 -1.04
N LEU A 131 5.19 -11.60 -1.52
CA LEU A 131 4.71 -12.38 -2.66
C LEU A 131 5.26 -11.91 -4.01
N ARG A 132 6.18 -10.95 -4.02
CA ARG A 132 6.79 -10.40 -5.23
C ARG A 132 5.85 -9.55 -6.12
N TYR A 133 4.72 -9.06 -5.57
CA TYR A 133 3.79 -8.15 -6.25
C TYR A 133 4.03 -6.68 -5.86
N THR A 134 5.29 -6.26 -5.76
CA THR A 134 5.66 -4.92 -5.24
C THR A 134 4.97 -3.77 -5.97
N PRO A 135 4.94 -3.69 -7.32
CA PRO A 135 4.23 -2.60 -8.00
C PRO A 135 2.72 -2.60 -7.74
N ALA A 136 2.12 -3.77 -7.43
CA ALA A 136 0.70 -3.87 -7.14
C ALA A 136 0.29 -3.07 -5.90
N VAL A 137 1.22 -2.81 -4.97
CA VAL A 137 0.97 -1.96 -3.80
C VAL A 137 0.48 -0.57 -4.21
N LEU A 138 1.11 0.06 -5.21
CA LEU A 138 0.71 1.39 -5.68
C LEU A 138 -0.70 1.36 -6.31
N TYR A 139 -1.01 0.33 -7.08
CA TYR A 139 -2.35 0.16 -7.69
C TYR A 139 -3.43 -0.13 -6.64
N VAL A 140 -3.11 -0.91 -5.59
CA VAL A 140 -4.03 -1.13 -4.46
C VAL A 140 -4.27 0.18 -3.70
N VAL A 141 -3.23 0.99 -3.47
CA VAL A 141 -3.39 2.32 -2.86
C VAL A 141 -4.29 3.21 -3.72
N LEU A 142 -4.10 3.25 -5.04
CA LEU A 142 -4.96 4.01 -5.96
C LEU A 142 -6.40 3.52 -5.92
N PHE A 143 -6.61 2.21 -5.90
CA PHE A 143 -7.95 1.63 -5.76
C PHE A 143 -8.63 2.06 -4.45
N LEU A 144 -7.91 1.99 -3.33
CA LEU A 144 -8.44 2.42 -2.02
C LEU A 144 -8.75 3.92 -1.99
N LEU A 145 -7.89 4.76 -2.60
CA LEU A 145 -8.15 6.20 -2.73
C LEU A 145 -9.37 6.47 -3.61
N ALA A 146 -9.57 5.71 -4.70
CA ALA A 146 -10.75 5.83 -5.55
C ALA A 146 -12.03 5.44 -4.81
N VAL A 147 -12.00 4.34 -4.03
CA VAL A 147 -13.13 3.93 -3.18
C VAL A 147 -13.44 5.00 -2.12
N LEU A 148 -12.40 5.55 -1.50
CA LEU A 148 -12.55 6.63 -0.52
C LEU A 148 -13.19 7.88 -1.17
N LEU A 149 -12.77 8.24 -2.40
CA LEU A 149 -13.27 9.39 -3.12
C LEU A 149 -14.78 9.33 -3.40
N VAL A 150 -15.31 8.12 -3.67
CA VAL A 150 -16.76 7.92 -3.89
C VAL A 150 -17.58 8.26 -2.64
N GLY A 151 -17.04 7.99 -1.44
CA GLY A 151 -17.71 8.28 -0.17
C GLY A 151 -17.53 9.72 0.35
N LEU A 152 -16.58 10.47 -0.23
CA LEU A 152 -16.26 11.80 0.27
C LEU A 152 -17.32 12.84 -0.10
N ARG A 153 -17.69 13.67 0.87
CA ARG A 153 -18.43 14.92 0.61
C ARG A 153 -17.46 16.02 0.15
N TRP A 154 -17.93 16.91 -0.75
CA TRP A 154 -17.15 18.06 -1.24
C TRP A 154 -16.56 18.85 -0.07
N SER A 155 -15.24 18.81 0.07
CA SER A 155 -14.51 19.45 1.15
C SER A 155 -12.99 19.36 0.86
N PHE A 156 -12.19 19.86 1.75
CA PHE A 156 -10.74 19.65 1.81
C PHE A 156 -10.33 18.17 1.56
N GLY A 157 -11.17 17.22 1.98
CA GLY A 157 -10.92 15.79 1.79
C GLY A 157 -10.82 15.38 0.32
N VAL A 158 -11.69 15.89 -0.55
CA VAL A 158 -11.65 15.59 -1.99
C VAL A 158 -10.32 16.06 -2.60
N ILE A 159 -9.92 17.28 -2.29
CA ILE A 159 -8.64 17.83 -2.79
C ILE A 159 -7.47 16.99 -2.28
N SER A 160 -7.46 16.65 -1.00
CA SER A 160 -6.38 15.87 -0.38
C SER A 160 -6.26 14.47 -0.98
N VAL A 161 -7.38 13.79 -1.24
CA VAL A 161 -7.39 12.47 -1.88
C VAL A 161 -6.97 12.56 -3.34
N LEU A 162 -7.42 13.60 -4.08
CA LEU A 162 -6.99 13.82 -5.47
C LEU A 162 -5.48 14.11 -5.57
N VAL A 163 -4.94 14.91 -4.65
CA VAL A 163 -3.49 15.16 -4.58
C VAL A 163 -2.73 13.87 -4.30
N ALA A 164 -3.16 13.09 -3.30
CA ALA A 164 -2.54 11.80 -2.99
C ALA A 164 -2.62 10.84 -4.18
N ALA A 165 -3.79 10.72 -4.82
CA ALA A 165 -3.98 9.89 -6.00
C ALA A 165 -3.12 10.37 -7.18
N GLY A 166 -3.00 11.69 -7.39
CA GLY A 166 -2.13 12.27 -8.42
C GLY A 166 -0.65 11.93 -8.21
N VAL A 167 -0.16 12.05 -6.97
CA VAL A 167 1.22 11.68 -6.61
C VAL A 167 1.46 10.18 -6.84
N VAL A 168 0.59 9.32 -6.34
CA VAL A 168 0.75 7.86 -6.51
C VAL A 168 0.64 7.46 -7.98
N SER A 169 -0.28 8.06 -8.74
CA SER A 169 -0.41 7.87 -10.19
C SER A 169 0.84 8.33 -10.93
N GLY A 170 1.35 9.51 -10.58
CA GLY A 170 2.60 10.03 -11.14
C GLY A 170 3.76 9.06 -10.94
N ILE A 171 3.89 8.50 -9.75
CA ILE A 171 4.91 7.48 -9.46
C ILE A 171 4.65 6.21 -10.29
N ALA A 172 3.42 5.69 -10.29
CA ALA A 172 3.09 4.41 -10.91
C ALA A 172 3.27 4.40 -12.44
N TRP A 173 3.02 5.52 -13.12
CA TRP A 173 3.05 5.56 -14.60
C TRP A 173 4.23 6.30 -15.19
N PHE A 174 4.82 7.26 -14.49
CA PHE A 174 5.84 8.14 -15.07
C PHE A 174 7.23 7.94 -14.46
N THR A 175 7.41 7.03 -13.49
CA THR A 175 8.74 6.78 -12.92
C THR A 175 9.29 5.39 -13.27
N PRO A 176 10.62 5.25 -13.27
CA PRO A 176 11.26 3.95 -13.48
C PRO A 176 10.93 2.96 -12.35
N MET A 177 11.02 1.66 -12.65
CA MET A 177 10.65 0.57 -11.75
C MET A 177 11.28 0.68 -10.35
N HIS A 178 12.56 1.06 -10.25
CA HIS A 178 13.24 1.18 -8.95
C HIS A 178 12.59 2.25 -8.05
N VAL A 179 12.09 3.37 -8.63
CA VAL A 179 11.37 4.40 -7.87
C VAL A 179 10.02 3.88 -7.40
N GLN A 180 9.30 3.15 -8.27
CA GLN A 180 8.03 2.52 -7.87
C GLN A 180 8.21 1.55 -6.71
N VAL A 181 9.26 0.72 -6.76
CA VAL A 181 9.59 -0.24 -5.70
C VAL A 181 9.92 0.48 -4.39
N ILE A 182 10.82 1.47 -4.41
CA ILE A 182 11.15 2.26 -3.21
C ILE A 182 9.90 2.92 -2.63
N SER A 183 9.04 3.48 -3.48
CA SER A 183 7.79 4.13 -3.06
C SER A 183 6.79 3.15 -2.45
N ALA A 184 6.68 1.93 -2.99
CA ALA A 184 5.85 0.88 -2.41
C ALA A 184 6.32 0.50 -1.00
N TYR A 185 7.64 0.32 -0.80
CA TYR A 185 8.21 0.09 0.53
C TYR A 185 7.98 1.28 1.47
N ALA A 186 8.18 2.51 0.99
CA ALA A 186 7.98 3.72 1.79
C ALA A 186 6.53 3.85 2.27
N VAL A 187 5.55 3.69 1.38
CA VAL A 187 4.13 3.72 1.73
C VAL A 187 3.79 2.61 2.73
N THR A 188 4.32 1.41 2.53
CA THR A 188 4.09 0.27 3.44
C THR A 188 4.61 0.58 4.84
N TRP A 189 5.86 1.04 4.96
CA TRP A 189 6.44 1.44 6.24
C TRP A 189 5.68 2.59 6.90
N LEU A 190 5.30 3.62 6.12
CA LEU A 190 4.53 4.75 6.62
C LEU A 190 3.19 4.29 7.20
N LEU A 191 2.46 3.39 6.54
CA LEU A 191 1.18 2.86 7.03
C LEU A 191 1.35 2.05 8.32
N LEU A 192 2.36 1.19 8.40
CA LEU A 192 2.64 0.40 9.59
C LEU A 192 2.99 1.28 10.81
N LEU A 193 3.93 2.21 10.63
CA LEU A 193 4.44 3.05 11.71
C LEU A 193 3.44 4.13 12.13
N SER A 194 2.73 4.73 11.17
CA SER A 194 1.74 5.76 11.44
C SER A 194 0.52 5.22 12.21
N GLY A 195 0.14 3.97 11.97
CA GLY A 195 -0.91 3.31 12.74
C GLY A 195 -0.58 3.28 14.24
N VAL A 196 0.64 2.88 14.60
CA VAL A 196 1.12 2.89 16.00
C VAL A 196 1.11 4.31 16.57
N ARG A 197 1.72 5.27 15.85
CA ARG A 197 1.79 6.66 16.33
C ARG A 197 0.40 7.26 16.53
N ARG A 198 -0.56 6.99 15.63
CA ARG A 198 -1.92 7.50 15.74
C ARG A 198 -2.63 7.00 17.00
N VAL A 199 -2.50 5.71 17.32
CA VAL A 199 -3.06 5.15 18.55
C VAL A 199 -2.48 5.83 19.78
N VAL A 200 -1.15 6.03 19.82
CA VAL A 200 -0.46 6.70 20.94
C VAL A 200 -0.87 8.18 21.06
N GLU A 201 -0.96 8.90 19.92
CA GLU A 201 -1.32 10.33 19.89
C GLU A 201 -2.72 10.58 20.44
N VAL A 202 -3.69 9.76 20.04
CA VAL A 202 -5.09 9.95 20.47
C VAL A 202 -5.33 9.39 21.88
N GLY A 203 -4.65 8.32 22.24
CA GLY A 203 -4.71 7.73 23.57
C GLY A 203 -6.15 7.41 23.98
N LEU A 204 -6.53 7.83 25.19
CA LEU A 204 -7.87 7.62 25.76
C LEU A 204 -8.92 8.68 25.33
N ARG A 205 -8.65 9.45 24.27
CA ARG A 205 -9.57 10.51 23.79
C ARG A 205 -10.27 10.14 22.49
N SER A 206 -10.12 8.88 22.02
CA SER A 206 -10.69 8.45 20.76
C SER A 206 -12.19 8.34 20.79
N ASP A 207 -12.88 8.90 19.78
CA ASP A 207 -14.34 8.78 19.64
C ASP A 207 -14.75 7.32 19.42
N ASP A 208 -13.96 6.53 18.71
CA ASP A 208 -14.19 5.10 18.53
C ASP A 208 -14.11 4.32 19.84
N GLY A 209 -13.16 4.68 20.72
CA GLY A 209 -13.05 4.06 22.03
C GLY A 209 -14.24 4.40 22.94
N ILE A 210 -14.74 5.64 22.87
CA ILE A 210 -15.97 6.05 23.56
C ILE A 210 -17.15 5.24 23.03
N ARG A 211 -17.25 5.09 21.71
CA ARG A 211 -18.29 4.31 21.04
C ARG A 211 -18.24 2.83 21.43
N LEU A 212 -17.04 2.22 21.42
CA LEU A 212 -16.85 0.83 21.85
C LEU A 212 -17.23 0.62 23.29
N ARG A 213 -16.85 1.53 24.18
CA ARG A 213 -17.29 1.50 25.59
C ARG A 213 -18.81 1.53 25.70
N GLY A 214 -19.47 2.40 24.93
CA GLY A 214 -20.94 2.49 24.92
C GLY A 214 -21.63 1.22 24.43
N ILE A 215 -21.03 0.50 23.48
CA ILE A 215 -21.61 -0.73 22.91
C ILE A 215 -21.33 -1.95 23.80
N THR A 216 -20.12 -2.06 24.36
CA THR A 216 -19.61 -3.28 24.99
C THR A 216 -19.62 -3.22 26.52
N GLY A 217 -19.69 -2.01 27.10
CA GLY A 217 -19.50 -1.79 28.53
C GLY A 217 -18.07 -1.89 29.02
N LEU A 218 -17.12 -2.28 28.15
CA LEU A 218 -15.71 -2.42 28.52
C LEU A 218 -15.03 -1.06 28.64
N PRO A 219 -14.09 -0.88 29.60
CA PRO A 219 -13.33 0.35 29.74
C PRO A 219 -12.58 0.73 28.47
N HIS A 220 -12.55 2.02 28.16
CA HIS A 220 -11.83 2.54 26.98
C HIS A 220 -10.33 2.13 26.98
N ALA A 221 -9.70 2.05 28.15
CA ALA A 221 -8.31 1.64 28.28
C ALA A 221 -8.03 0.24 27.70
N LEU A 222 -8.97 -0.69 27.79
CA LEU A 222 -8.81 -2.02 27.20
C LEU A 222 -8.76 -1.94 25.66
N TRP A 223 -9.58 -1.09 25.04
CA TRP A 223 -9.58 -0.88 23.60
C TRP A 223 -8.31 -0.18 23.15
N PHE A 224 -7.83 0.81 23.89
CA PHE A 224 -6.54 1.44 23.62
C PHE A 224 -5.39 0.42 23.65
N LEU A 225 -5.31 -0.41 24.70
CA LEU A 225 -4.28 -1.45 24.80
C LEU A 225 -4.39 -2.48 23.70
N PHE A 226 -5.61 -2.88 23.33
CA PHE A 226 -5.85 -3.77 22.20
C PHE A 226 -5.33 -3.18 20.88
N TRP A 227 -5.68 -1.93 20.55
CA TRP A 227 -5.20 -1.26 19.35
C TRP A 227 -3.68 -1.12 19.35
N LEU A 228 -3.10 -0.72 20.50
CA LEU A 228 -1.65 -0.58 20.62
C LEU A 228 -0.94 -1.92 20.39
N ALA A 229 -1.38 -2.97 21.02
CA ALA A 229 -0.81 -4.31 20.85
C ALA A 229 -0.96 -4.81 19.41
N ALA A 230 -2.14 -4.66 18.80
CA ALA A 230 -2.40 -5.09 17.43
C ALA A 230 -1.58 -4.32 16.40
N THR A 231 -1.46 -2.98 16.55
CA THR A 231 -0.67 -2.16 15.62
C THR A 231 0.83 -2.39 15.77
N LEU A 232 1.33 -2.62 16.99
CA LEU A 232 2.72 -3.01 17.23
C LEU A 232 3.02 -4.39 16.64
N ALA A 233 2.12 -5.38 16.83
CA ALA A 233 2.27 -6.69 16.23
C ALA A 233 2.28 -6.63 14.69
N ALA A 234 1.38 -5.83 14.10
CA ALA A 234 1.37 -5.61 12.65
C ALA A 234 2.65 -4.93 12.15
N ALA A 235 3.20 -3.95 12.89
CA ALA A 235 4.45 -3.29 12.54
C ALA A 235 5.65 -4.26 12.65
N ALA A 236 5.69 -5.10 13.68
CA ALA A 236 6.74 -6.10 13.85
C ALA A 236 6.69 -7.17 12.75
N GLU A 237 5.50 -7.69 12.45
CA GLU A 237 5.33 -8.67 11.37
C GLU A 237 5.61 -8.05 9.99
N GLY A 238 5.13 -6.83 9.73
CA GLY A 238 5.46 -6.11 8.52
C GLY A 238 6.96 -5.87 8.35
N ALA A 239 7.68 -5.53 9.42
CA ALA A 239 9.13 -5.40 9.42
C ALA A 239 9.81 -6.74 9.07
N ARG A 240 9.35 -7.84 9.66
CA ARG A 240 9.85 -9.19 9.37
C ARG A 240 9.69 -9.51 7.88
N LEU A 241 8.50 -9.28 7.32
CA LEU A 241 8.22 -9.54 5.90
C LEU A 241 9.08 -8.69 4.97
N LEU A 242 9.25 -7.40 5.28
CA LEU A 242 9.98 -6.45 4.42
C LEU A 242 11.50 -6.61 4.47
N VAL A 243 12.05 -7.09 5.59
CA VAL A 243 13.50 -7.14 5.81
C VAL A 243 14.06 -8.57 5.63
N LEU A 244 13.35 -9.59 6.12
CA LEU A 244 13.87 -10.96 6.13
C LEU A 244 13.50 -11.78 4.89
N HIS A 245 12.43 -11.41 4.17
CA HIS A 245 11.97 -12.08 2.96
C HIS A 245 12.22 -11.26 1.68
N ALA A 246 12.96 -10.17 1.81
CA ALA A 246 13.36 -9.28 0.72
C ALA A 246 14.57 -9.84 -0.05
#